data_f28fc8c9539f59c3911c0f0f18389631
#
_entry.id   f28fc8c9539f59c3911c0f0f18389631
#
_cell.length_a   1.000
_cell.length_b   1.000
_cell.length_c   1.000
_cell.angle_alpha   90.00
_cell.angle_beta   90.00
_cell.angle_gamma   90.00
#
_symmetry.space_group_name_H-M   'P 1'
#
loop_
_entity.id
_entity.type
_entity.pdbx_description
1 polymer ?
#
loop_
_entity_poly.entity_id
_entity_poly.type
_entity_poly.pdbx_seq_one_letter_code
_entity_poly.pdbx_strand_id
1 'polypeptide(L)'
;MKLFTVISLLCFFIAANAQENATEKKKELRILSAYHGLDPLPPRATRLCGMPPAGGQDGMPVTFSVQINSASVSAAAFAVETSSGEIVTPLCATLRPAIETLEKRTVLLIGPFSVDDSLPLSVEIVEQLEDVDGNSLVGLRSEKVTPLAAGPSLVLAERFAPDTLGLEGECPIDTAQAVQLTWEGGVTGVQGAALAEAQRTAISVLLSDGDSVHPLILADDDPDNHVIACVAETSPAVSVSVAAGFFHDPGDDANPETRIDVISRMKE
;
A
#
# COMPACT_ATOMS: atom_id res chain seq x y z
N MET A 1 31.78 30.96 76.93
CA MET A 1 31.45 29.62 76.35
C MET A 1 30.39 29.84 75.30
N LYS A 2 30.78 29.90 74.00
CA LYS A 2 29.87 30.09 72.88
C LYS A 2 29.86 28.79 72.08
N LEU A 3 28.69 28.13 72.01
CA LEU A 3 28.47 26.92 71.35
C LEU A 3 28.16 27.28 69.88
N PHE A 4 28.99 26.83 68.91
CA PHE A 4 28.71 26.95 67.46
C PHE A 4 27.99 25.66 66.99
N THR A 5 26.74 25.82 66.56
CA THR A 5 25.97 24.79 65.92
C THR A 5 26.24 24.84 64.43
N VAL A 6 26.86 23.80 63.91
CA VAL A 6 27.04 23.57 62.44
C VAL A 6 25.81 22.91 61.88
N ILE A 7 25.07 23.63 61.02
CA ILE A 7 23.97 23.09 60.27
C ILE A 7 24.54 22.51 58.94
N SER A 8 24.54 21.17 58.83
CA SER A 8 24.92 20.48 57.59
C SER A 8 23.73 20.49 56.61
N LEU A 9 23.87 21.21 55.50
CA LEU A 9 22.89 21.29 54.44
C LEU A 9 23.10 20.10 53.49
N LEU A 10 22.25 19.08 53.61
CA LEU A 10 22.26 17.91 52.73
C LEU A 10 21.48 18.25 51.44
N CYS A 11 22.23 18.53 50.37
CA CYS A 11 21.62 18.69 49.02
C CYS A 11 21.26 17.30 48.47
N PHE A 12 19.97 16.98 48.47
CA PHE A 12 19.45 15.87 47.69
C PHE A 12 19.40 16.26 46.21
N PHE A 13 20.30 15.71 45.42
CA PHE A 13 20.17 15.70 43.97
C PHE A 13 19.09 14.68 43.57
N ILE A 14 17.90 15.16 43.28
CA ILE A 14 16.87 14.36 42.60
C ILE A 14 17.28 14.29 41.13
N ALA A 15 17.88 13.19 40.72
CA ALA A 15 18.05 12.85 39.32
C ALA A 15 16.64 12.54 38.74
N ALA A 16 16.08 13.51 38.07
CA ALA A 16 14.90 13.28 37.24
C ALA A 16 15.34 12.41 36.04
N ASN A 17 15.10 11.11 36.12
CA ASN A 17 15.12 10.23 34.95
C ASN A 17 13.97 10.66 34.03
N ALA A 18 14.26 11.47 33.04
CA ALA A 18 13.42 11.67 31.91
C ALA A 18 13.41 10.34 31.13
N GLN A 19 12.42 9.50 31.41
CA GLN A 19 12.11 8.34 30.63
C GLN A 19 11.46 8.89 29.35
N GLU A 20 12.27 9.03 28.29
CA GLU A 20 11.76 9.24 26.94
C GLU A 20 10.87 8.05 26.60
N ASN A 21 9.57 8.20 26.83
CA ASN A 21 8.58 7.36 26.21
C ASN A 21 8.65 7.64 24.70
N ALA A 22 9.44 6.86 23.97
CA ALA A 22 9.23 6.65 22.56
C ALA A 22 7.83 6.01 22.43
N THR A 23 6.84 6.85 22.23
CA THR A 23 5.49 6.41 21.89
C THR A 23 5.61 5.76 20.52
N GLU A 24 5.74 4.44 20.51
CA GLU A 24 5.61 3.64 19.29
C GLU A 24 4.26 4.06 18.66
N LYS A 25 4.34 4.80 17.55
CA LYS A 25 3.16 5.33 16.87
C LYS A 25 2.33 4.11 16.46
N LYS A 26 1.28 3.80 17.22
CA LYS A 26 0.40 2.65 16.95
C LYS A 26 0.04 2.68 15.47
N LYS A 27 0.44 1.64 14.76
CA LYS A 27 0.20 1.46 13.32
C LYS A 27 -1.31 1.60 13.08
N GLU A 28 -1.70 2.65 12.38
CA GLU A 28 -3.11 2.91 12.11
C GLU A 28 -3.63 1.89 11.08
N LEU A 29 -4.51 1.01 11.53
CA LEU A 29 -5.15 0.01 10.67
C LEU A 29 -6.25 0.70 9.86
N ARG A 30 -6.14 0.68 8.53
CA ARG A 30 -7.14 1.26 7.63
C ARG A 30 -7.08 0.63 6.24
N ILE A 31 -8.20 0.70 5.52
CA ILE A 31 -8.23 0.52 4.07
C ILE A 31 -7.71 1.83 3.46
N LEU A 32 -6.69 1.73 2.61
CA LEU A 32 -6.11 2.88 1.87
C LEU A 32 -6.95 3.19 0.63
N SER A 33 -7.38 2.15 -0.08
CA SER A 33 -8.23 2.25 -1.27
C SER A 33 -9.06 1.00 -1.47
N ALA A 34 -10.18 1.16 -2.16
CA ALA A 34 -10.91 0.12 -2.86
C ALA A 34 -11.11 0.61 -4.29
N TYR A 35 -10.74 -0.19 -5.28
CA TYR A 35 -10.68 0.20 -6.67
C TYR A 35 -11.45 -0.78 -7.55
N HIS A 36 -12.45 -0.31 -8.29
CA HIS A 36 -13.14 -1.13 -9.29
C HIS A 36 -12.30 -1.15 -10.57
N GLY A 37 -11.24 -1.97 -10.57
CA GLY A 37 -10.17 -1.89 -11.56
C GLY A 37 -10.39 -2.69 -12.83
N LEU A 38 -11.31 -3.69 -12.85
CA LEU A 38 -11.50 -4.59 -13.99
C LEU A 38 -12.95 -5.04 -14.12
N ASP A 39 -13.57 -4.78 -15.28
CA ASP A 39 -14.90 -5.27 -15.70
C ASP A 39 -14.94 -5.43 -17.23
N PRO A 40 -15.19 -6.66 -17.76
CA PRO A 40 -15.18 -7.93 -17.04
C PRO A 40 -13.77 -8.51 -16.88
N LEU A 41 -13.54 -9.20 -15.77
CA LEU A 41 -12.35 -10.04 -15.65
C LEU A 41 -12.34 -11.19 -16.64
N PRO A 42 -11.17 -11.59 -17.17
CA PRO A 42 -11.07 -12.84 -17.94
C PRO A 42 -11.60 -14.02 -17.11
N PRO A 43 -12.43 -14.92 -17.68
CA PRO A 43 -13.03 -16.02 -16.92
C PRO A 43 -12.03 -16.89 -16.15
N ARG A 44 -10.76 -16.94 -16.59
CA ARG A 44 -9.69 -17.69 -15.92
C ARG A 44 -9.21 -17.03 -14.61
N ALA A 45 -9.55 -15.77 -14.35
CA ALA A 45 -9.10 -15.06 -13.14
C ALA A 45 -9.56 -15.75 -11.84
N THR A 46 -10.72 -16.40 -11.83
CA THR A 46 -11.21 -17.18 -10.68
C THR A 46 -10.29 -18.33 -10.29
N ARG A 47 -9.39 -18.77 -11.20
CA ARG A 47 -8.35 -19.78 -10.88
C ARG A 47 -7.35 -19.28 -9.85
N LEU A 48 -7.17 -17.96 -9.68
CA LEU A 48 -6.34 -17.38 -8.63
C LEU A 48 -6.81 -17.83 -7.23
N CYS A 49 -8.09 -18.13 -7.09
CA CYS A 49 -8.70 -18.68 -5.88
C CYS A 49 -8.92 -20.20 -5.94
N GLY A 50 -8.33 -20.90 -6.90
CA GLY A 50 -8.52 -22.35 -7.07
C GLY A 50 -9.91 -22.75 -7.59
N MET A 51 -10.70 -21.81 -8.14
CA MET A 51 -12.05 -22.06 -8.64
C MET A 51 -12.07 -22.35 -10.15
N PRO A 52 -13.10 -23.01 -10.66
CA PRO A 52 -13.33 -23.13 -12.10
C PRO A 52 -13.48 -21.75 -12.76
N PRO A 53 -13.17 -21.63 -14.08
CA PRO A 53 -13.40 -20.39 -14.81
C PRO A 53 -14.86 -19.92 -14.72
N ALA A 54 -15.08 -18.65 -14.36
CA ALA A 54 -16.40 -18.02 -14.30
C ALA A 54 -16.34 -16.66 -15.03
N GLY A 55 -17.26 -16.43 -15.97
CA GLY A 55 -17.42 -15.16 -16.67
C GLY A 55 -18.30 -14.18 -15.91
N GLY A 56 -18.29 -12.90 -16.35
CA GLY A 56 -19.12 -11.85 -15.77
C GLY A 56 -18.74 -11.50 -14.32
N GLN A 57 -17.47 -11.57 -14.01
CA GLN A 57 -16.94 -11.18 -12.71
C GLN A 57 -16.08 -9.95 -12.87
N ASP A 58 -16.15 -9.08 -11.86
CA ASP A 58 -15.32 -7.89 -11.74
C ASP A 58 -14.13 -8.15 -10.83
N GLY A 59 -13.07 -7.36 -11.00
CA GLY A 59 -11.91 -7.34 -10.14
C GLY A 59 -11.84 -6.05 -9.34
N MET A 60 -11.78 -6.17 -8.02
CA MET A 60 -11.72 -5.02 -7.12
C MET A 60 -10.58 -5.20 -6.11
N PRO A 61 -9.37 -4.67 -6.37
CA PRO A 61 -8.32 -4.62 -5.38
C PRO A 61 -8.70 -3.71 -4.21
N VAL A 62 -8.45 -4.21 -3.00
CA VAL A 62 -8.59 -3.48 -1.73
C VAL A 62 -7.23 -3.43 -1.06
N THR A 63 -6.67 -2.22 -0.94
CA THR A 63 -5.32 -1.99 -0.42
C THR A 63 -5.36 -1.52 1.02
N PHE A 64 -4.52 -2.10 1.88
CA PHE A 64 -4.46 -1.85 3.31
C PHE A 64 -3.17 -1.13 3.73
N SER A 65 -3.23 -0.39 4.83
CA SER A 65 -2.05 0.25 5.46
C SER A 65 -1.07 -0.76 6.08
N VAL A 66 -1.43 -2.04 6.11
CA VAL A 66 -0.69 -3.15 6.75
C VAL A 66 -0.59 -4.34 5.81
N GLN A 67 0.38 -5.22 6.05
CA GLN A 67 0.45 -6.50 5.35
C GLN A 67 -0.59 -7.47 5.94
N ILE A 68 -1.27 -8.21 5.07
CA ILE A 68 -2.34 -9.14 5.43
C ILE A 68 -1.77 -10.54 5.68
N ASN A 69 -2.25 -11.18 6.74
CA ASN A 69 -1.99 -12.59 6.99
C ASN A 69 -2.71 -13.44 5.92
N SER A 70 -1.94 -14.06 5.04
CA SER A 70 -2.48 -14.86 3.92
C SER A 70 -3.45 -15.97 4.38
N ALA A 71 -3.27 -16.51 5.61
CA ALA A 71 -4.13 -17.57 6.13
C ALA A 71 -5.51 -17.08 6.55
N SER A 72 -5.70 -15.77 6.78
CA SER A 72 -6.98 -15.17 7.15
C SER A 72 -7.80 -14.66 5.97
N VAL A 73 -7.24 -14.66 4.73
CA VAL A 73 -7.94 -14.15 3.55
C VAL A 73 -9.08 -15.09 3.16
N SER A 74 -10.29 -14.56 3.18
CA SER A 74 -11.52 -15.25 2.82
C SER A 74 -12.49 -14.29 2.14
N ALA A 75 -13.27 -14.77 1.17
CA ALA A 75 -14.33 -13.99 0.54
C ALA A 75 -15.38 -13.52 1.55
N ALA A 76 -15.71 -14.36 2.54
CA ALA A 76 -16.69 -14.04 3.58
C ALA A 76 -16.27 -12.84 4.47
N ALA A 77 -14.96 -12.53 4.50
CA ALA A 77 -14.49 -11.37 5.27
C ALA A 77 -14.94 -10.02 4.68
N PHE A 78 -15.43 -9.99 3.45
CA PHE A 78 -15.73 -8.75 2.74
C PHE A 78 -17.22 -8.63 2.41
N ALA A 79 -17.78 -7.45 2.65
CA ALA A 79 -19.08 -7.02 2.19
C ALA A 79 -18.94 -5.81 1.28
N VAL A 80 -19.44 -5.89 0.06
CA VAL A 80 -19.42 -4.82 -0.93
C VAL A 80 -20.84 -4.28 -1.07
N GLU A 81 -21.06 -3.01 -0.72
CA GLU A 81 -22.34 -2.33 -0.95
C GLU A 81 -22.34 -1.73 -2.35
N THR A 82 -23.41 -1.94 -3.08
CA THR A 82 -23.57 -1.46 -4.45
C THR A 82 -24.59 -0.32 -4.53
N SER A 83 -24.62 0.39 -5.66
CA SER A 83 -25.54 1.50 -5.91
C SER A 83 -27.03 1.08 -5.96
N SER A 84 -27.32 -0.22 -6.14
CA SER A 84 -28.66 -0.76 -5.99
C SER A 84 -29.09 -0.94 -4.52
N GLY A 85 -28.16 -0.77 -3.57
CA GLY A 85 -28.38 -1.05 -2.15
C GLY A 85 -28.20 -2.54 -1.78
N GLU A 86 -27.73 -3.36 -2.71
CA GLU A 86 -27.41 -4.76 -2.45
C GLU A 86 -26.05 -4.87 -1.75
N ILE A 87 -25.93 -5.82 -0.83
CA ILE A 87 -24.67 -6.21 -0.20
C ILE A 87 -24.18 -7.50 -0.88
N VAL A 88 -23.08 -7.40 -1.59
CA VAL A 88 -22.46 -8.51 -2.33
C VAL A 88 -21.28 -9.07 -1.55
N THR A 89 -21.31 -10.36 -1.26
CA THR A 89 -20.11 -11.10 -0.83
C THR A 89 -19.31 -11.50 -2.07
N PRO A 90 -17.99 -11.24 -2.15
CA PRO A 90 -17.18 -11.66 -3.28
C PRO A 90 -17.28 -13.18 -3.54
N LEU A 91 -17.14 -13.59 -4.78
CA LEU A 91 -17.03 -15.00 -5.14
C LEU A 91 -15.72 -15.59 -4.58
N CYS A 92 -14.65 -14.82 -4.62
CA CYS A 92 -13.39 -15.15 -3.99
C CYS A 92 -12.59 -13.90 -3.59
N ALA A 93 -11.59 -14.10 -2.69
CA ALA A 93 -10.60 -13.10 -2.30
C ALA A 93 -9.21 -13.72 -2.32
N THR A 94 -8.21 -13.00 -2.80
CA THR A 94 -6.83 -13.49 -2.92
C THR A 94 -5.83 -12.35 -2.83
N LEU A 95 -4.62 -12.64 -2.31
CA LEU A 95 -3.48 -11.71 -2.39
C LEU A 95 -2.79 -11.74 -3.76
N ARG A 96 -3.12 -12.72 -4.63
CA ARG A 96 -2.50 -12.81 -5.95
C ARG A 96 -2.98 -11.69 -6.88
N PRO A 97 -2.07 -11.14 -7.73
CA PRO A 97 -0.67 -11.55 -7.94
C PRO A 97 0.31 -11.12 -6.84
N ALA A 98 0.17 -10.02 -6.14
CA ALA A 98 1.04 -9.40 -5.14
C ALA A 98 1.22 -10.27 -3.86
N ILE A 99 2.03 -11.32 -3.94
CA ILE A 99 2.24 -12.29 -2.85
C ILE A 99 3.66 -12.27 -2.25
N GLU A 100 4.53 -11.47 -2.78
CA GLU A 100 5.91 -11.31 -2.39
C GLU A 100 6.02 -10.74 -0.96
N THR A 101 7.22 -10.77 -0.39
CA THR A 101 7.42 -10.54 1.06
C THR A 101 6.91 -9.18 1.53
N LEU A 102 7.02 -8.12 0.71
CA LEU A 102 6.63 -6.75 1.08
C LEU A 102 5.30 -6.30 0.46
N GLU A 103 4.63 -7.12 -0.33
CA GLU A 103 3.50 -6.73 -1.18
C GLU A 103 2.12 -7.15 -0.66
N LYS A 104 2.05 -8.04 0.32
CA LYS A 104 0.80 -8.61 0.87
C LYS A 104 -0.15 -7.60 1.50
N ARG A 105 -0.34 -6.46 0.83
CA ARG A 105 -1.20 -5.36 1.28
C ARG A 105 -2.50 -5.26 0.51
N THR A 106 -2.54 -5.86 -0.69
CA THR A 106 -3.68 -5.75 -1.58
C THR A 106 -4.39 -7.09 -1.69
N VAL A 107 -5.67 -7.09 -1.34
CA VAL A 107 -6.56 -8.25 -1.54
C VAL A 107 -7.40 -7.98 -2.78
N LEU A 108 -7.23 -8.79 -3.82
CA LEU A 108 -8.10 -8.78 -4.99
C LEU A 108 -9.41 -9.51 -4.65
N LEU A 109 -10.50 -8.77 -4.67
CA LEU A 109 -11.86 -9.32 -4.61
C LEU A 109 -12.33 -9.62 -6.05
N ILE A 110 -12.90 -10.79 -6.24
CA ILE A 110 -13.50 -11.19 -7.51
C ILE A 110 -14.97 -11.50 -7.25
N GLY A 111 -15.86 -10.83 -7.96
CA GLY A 111 -17.29 -11.00 -7.75
C GLY A 111 -18.15 -10.21 -8.75
N PRO A 112 -19.48 -10.39 -8.70
CA PRO A 112 -20.42 -9.71 -9.60
C PRO A 112 -20.83 -8.36 -9.01
N PHE A 113 -19.93 -7.37 -9.01
CA PHE A 113 -20.16 -6.07 -8.35
C PHE A 113 -20.90 -5.05 -9.25
N SER A 114 -20.93 -5.28 -10.57
CA SER A 114 -21.52 -4.39 -11.59
C SER A 114 -22.76 -4.96 -12.29
N VAL A 115 -23.47 -5.92 -11.65
CA VAL A 115 -24.67 -6.53 -12.23
C VAL A 115 -25.78 -5.50 -12.42
N ASP A 116 -26.47 -5.53 -13.57
CA ASP A 116 -27.59 -4.66 -13.92
C ASP A 116 -27.25 -3.14 -13.80
N ASP A 117 -26.07 -2.75 -14.28
CA ASP A 117 -25.55 -1.38 -14.21
C ASP A 117 -25.33 -0.86 -12.77
N SER A 118 -25.38 -1.75 -11.78
CA SER A 118 -25.00 -1.43 -10.42
C SER A 118 -23.50 -1.15 -10.31
N LEU A 119 -23.09 -0.29 -9.37
CA LEU A 119 -21.67 0.04 -9.16
C LEU A 119 -21.28 -0.20 -7.70
N PRO A 120 -20.11 -0.74 -7.41
CA PRO A 120 -19.64 -0.86 -6.03
C PRO A 120 -19.40 0.53 -5.44
N LEU A 121 -19.92 0.78 -4.24
CA LEU A 121 -19.84 2.08 -3.54
C LEU A 121 -18.92 2.04 -2.33
N SER A 122 -18.97 0.95 -1.57
CA SER A 122 -18.18 0.80 -0.34
C SER A 122 -17.78 -0.65 -0.10
N VAL A 123 -16.75 -0.84 0.70
CA VAL A 123 -16.25 -2.16 1.14
C VAL A 123 -16.10 -2.14 2.65
N GLU A 124 -16.61 -3.17 3.32
CA GLU A 124 -16.46 -3.36 4.76
C GLU A 124 -15.87 -4.74 5.07
N ILE A 125 -15.02 -4.80 6.11
CA ILE A 125 -14.50 -6.05 6.66
C ILE A 125 -15.48 -6.53 7.74
N VAL A 126 -16.24 -7.58 7.43
CA VAL A 126 -17.36 -8.06 8.29
C VAL A 126 -17.03 -9.36 9.04
N GLU A 127 -16.05 -10.13 8.59
CA GLU A 127 -15.59 -11.35 9.27
C GLU A 127 -14.06 -11.32 9.46
N GLN A 128 -13.51 -12.38 10.05
CA GLN A 128 -12.10 -12.47 10.42
C GLN A 128 -11.17 -12.19 9.22
N LEU A 129 -10.42 -11.12 9.32
CA LEU A 129 -9.26 -10.77 8.51
C LEU A 129 -8.21 -10.17 9.45
N GLU A 130 -6.97 -10.61 9.35
CA GLU A 130 -5.89 -10.21 10.26
C GLU A 130 -4.68 -9.68 9.46
N ASP A 131 -3.93 -8.78 10.08
CA ASP A 131 -2.61 -8.43 9.58
C ASP A 131 -1.57 -9.50 9.96
N VAL A 132 -0.33 -9.34 9.50
CA VAL A 132 0.77 -10.29 9.81
C VAL A 132 1.15 -10.30 11.29
N ASP A 133 0.77 -9.28 12.05
CA ASP A 133 1.02 -9.15 13.50
C ASP A 133 -0.15 -9.73 14.32
N GLY A 134 -1.22 -10.27 13.68
CA GLY A 134 -2.40 -10.84 14.29
C GLY A 134 -3.44 -9.81 14.76
N ASN A 135 -3.35 -8.56 14.30
CA ASN A 135 -4.37 -7.57 14.62
C ASN A 135 -5.59 -7.75 13.73
N SER A 136 -6.79 -7.73 14.32
CA SER A 136 -8.06 -7.82 13.58
C SER A 136 -8.35 -6.56 12.79
N LEU A 137 -8.82 -6.75 11.54
CA LEU A 137 -9.25 -5.69 10.64
C LEU A 137 -10.78 -5.59 10.54
N VAL A 138 -11.52 -6.40 11.30
CA VAL A 138 -12.99 -6.37 11.34
C VAL A 138 -13.50 -4.99 11.72
N GLY A 139 -14.49 -4.48 10.97
CA GLY A 139 -15.07 -3.16 11.12
C GLY A 139 -14.35 -2.05 10.35
N LEU A 140 -13.21 -2.34 9.68
CA LEU A 140 -12.65 -1.39 8.73
C LEU A 140 -13.59 -1.26 7.52
N ARG A 141 -13.80 -0.03 7.08
CA ARG A 141 -14.65 0.29 5.94
C ARG A 141 -14.00 1.34 5.05
N SER A 142 -14.13 1.18 3.75
CA SER A 142 -13.92 2.23 2.76
C SER A 142 -15.28 2.73 2.30
N GLU A 143 -15.59 4.00 2.55
CA GLU A 143 -16.84 4.64 2.15
C GLU A 143 -16.89 5.01 0.67
N LYS A 144 -15.80 4.70 -0.07
CA LYS A 144 -15.66 5.02 -1.48
C LYS A 144 -14.94 3.90 -2.20
N VAL A 145 -15.45 3.53 -3.36
CA VAL A 145 -14.74 2.73 -4.36
C VAL A 145 -14.36 3.64 -5.53
N THR A 146 -13.10 3.65 -5.91
CA THR A 146 -12.64 4.37 -7.10
C THR A 146 -13.26 3.70 -8.32
N PRO A 147 -13.95 4.44 -9.21
CA PRO A 147 -14.73 3.87 -10.29
C PRO A 147 -13.86 3.33 -11.43
N LEU A 148 -14.39 2.37 -12.20
CA LEU A 148 -13.73 1.67 -13.29
C LEU A 148 -13.07 2.59 -14.32
N ALA A 149 -13.70 3.72 -14.65
CA ALA A 149 -13.19 4.68 -15.64
C ALA A 149 -12.15 5.67 -15.08
N ALA A 150 -11.71 5.47 -13.84
CA ALA A 150 -10.63 6.27 -13.25
C ALA A 150 -9.33 5.47 -13.29
N GLY A 151 -8.24 6.07 -13.78
CA GLY A 151 -6.94 5.45 -13.72
C GLY A 151 -6.43 5.29 -12.27
N PRO A 152 -5.46 4.39 -12.05
CA PRO A 152 -5.00 4.02 -10.72
C PRO A 152 -4.20 5.14 -10.06
N SER A 153 -4.48 5.44 -8.79
CA SER A 153 -3.71 6.41 -8.00
C SER A 153 -2.65 5.70 -7.15
N LEU A 154 -1.53 6.40 -6.89
CA LEU A 154 -0.56 5.97 -5.90
C LEU A 154 -1.14 6.18 -4.50
N VAL A 155 -1.16 5.14 -3.65
CA VAL A 155 -1.80 5.18 -2.32
C VAL A 155 -0.87 4.96 -1.15
N LEU A 156 0.34 4.42 -1.40
CA LEU A 156 1.35 4.23 -0.36
C LEU A 156 2.74 4.31 -0.98
N ALA A 157 3.67 4.94 -0.26
CA ALA A 157 5.10 4.89 -0.55
C ALA A 157 5.87 4.55 0.72
N GLU A 158 6.73 3.53 0.66
CA GLU A 158 7.52 3.06 1.79
C GLU A 158 8.99 2.97 1.40
N ARG A 159 9.86 3.55 2.22
CA ARG A 159 11.31 3.56 2.01
C ARG A 159 11.98 2.47 2.79
N PHE A 160 12.78 1.67 2.10
CA PHE A 160 13.57 0.55 2.62
C PHE A 160 15.06 0.72 2.30
N ALA A 161 15.91 -0.01 3.03
CA ALA A 161 17.27 -0.27 2.57
C ALA A 161 17.23 -1.20 1.35
N PRO A 162 18.12 -1.01 0.35
CA PRO A 162 18.05 -1.80 -0.90
C PRO A 162 18.36 -3.30 -0.71
N ASP A 163 18.95 -3.68 0.43
CA ASP A 163 19.24 -5.07 0.85
C ASP A 163 18.16 -5.64 1.79
N THR A 164 17.00 -4.98 1.90
CA THR A 164 15.86 -5.50 2.69
C THR A 164 15.34 -6.80 2.09
N LEU A 165 15.02 -7.78 2.96
CA LEU A 165 14.44 -9.06 2.55
C LEU A 165 13.20 -8.86 1.67
N GLY A 166 13.24 -9.39 0.46
CA GLY A 166 12.21 -9.23 -0.58
C GLY A 166 12.49 -8.11 -1.58
N LEU A 167 13.65 -7.40 -1.45
CA LEU A 167 14.11 -6.40 -2.43
C LEU A 167 15.52 -6.72 -2.96
N GLU A 168 16.09 -7.86 -2.54
CA GLU A 168 17.46 -8.23 -2.92
C GLU A 168 17.59 -8.47 -4.43
N GLY A 169 18.40 -7.64 -5.05
CA GLY A 169 18.69 -7.76 -6.49
C GLY A 169 17.76 -6.96 -7.40
N GLU A 170 16.69 -6.37 -6.85
CA GLU A 170 15.76 -5.53 -7.63
C GLU A 170 16.41 -4.22 -8.07
N CYS A 171 17.22 -3.64 -7.23
CA CYS A 171 17.89 -2.38 -7.51
C CYS A 171 19.36 -2.54 -7.90
N PRO A 172 19.92 -1.65 -8.76
CA PRO A 172 21.35 -1.62 -9.08
C PRO A 172 22.22 -1.30 -7.85
N ILE A 173 23.52 -1.64 -7.93
CA ILE A 173 24.47 -1.57 -6.81
C ILE A 173 24.70 -0.15 -6.27
N ASP A 174 24.44 0.87 -7.07
CA ASP A 174 24.57 2.29 -6.72
C ASP A 174 23.29 2.88 -6.08
N THR A 175 22.32 2.04 -5.76
CA THR A 175 21.10 2.44 -5.04
C THR A 175 21.40 2.62 -3.56
N ALA A 176 21.04 3.79 -3.00
CA ALA A 176 21.14 4.07 -1.57
C ALA A 176 19.85 3.76 -0.81
N GLN A 177 18.70 3.82 -1.47
CA GLN A 177 17.38 3.54 -0.89
C GLN A 177 16.40 3.05 -1.96
N ALA A 178 15.57 2.09 -1.58
CA ALA A 178 14.45 1.59 -2.39
C ALA A 178 13.14 2.20 -1.86
N VAL A 179 12.34 2.79 -2.74
CA VAL A 179 11.01 3.29 -2.39
C VAL A 179 9.98 2.42 -3.09
N GLN A 180 9.29 1.56 -2.31
CA GLN A 180 8.19 0.76 -2.83
C GLN A 180 6.95 1.63 -2.94
N LEU A 181 6.38 1.65 -4.13
CA LEU A 181 5.19 2.39 -4.52
C LEU A 181 4.03 1.41 -4.65
N THR A 182 2.97 1.61 -3.88
CA THR A 182 1.76 0.78 -3.95
C THR A 182 0.62 1.60 -4.56
N TRP A 183 0.04 1.07 -5.62
CA TRP A 183 -1.06 1.68 -6.36
C TRP A 183 -2.41 1.09 -5.96
N GLU A 184 -3.51 1.73 -6.36
CA GLU A 184 -4.87 1.23 -6.14
C GLU A 184 -5.13 -0.10 -6.86
N GLY A 185 -4.50 -0.30 -8.01
CA GLY A 185 -4.59 -1.52 -8.84
C GLY A 185 -3.32 -1.73 -9.63
N GLY A 186 -3.26 -2.79 -10.43
CA GLY A 186 -2.12 -3.10 -11.29
C GLY A 186 -1.81 -1.97 -12.26
N VAL A 187 -0.52 -1.70 -12.48
CA VAL A 187 -0.04 -0.60 -13.33
C VAL A 187 0.91 -1.10 -14.40
N THR A 188 0.77 -0.52 -15.58
CA THR A 188 1.64 -0.78 -16.74
C THR A 188 1.89 0.54 -17.49
N GLY A 189 2.67 0.50 -18.55
CA GLY A 189 2.66 1.54 -19.56
C GLY A 189 1.41 1.45 -20.44
N VAL A 190 1.27 2.37 -21.39
CA VAL A 190 0.15 2.42 -22.35
C VAL A 190 -0.07 1.05 -23.00
N GLN A 191 -1.31 0.59 -23.05
CA GLN A 191 -1.72 -0.69 -23.66
C GLN A 191 -1.01 -1.92 -23.08
N GLY A 192 -0.72 -1.92 -21.80
CA GLY A 192 -0.08 -3.04 -21.11
C GLY A 192 1.42 -3.16 -21.40
N ALA A 193 2.07 -2.13 -21.92
CA ALA A 193 3.52 -2.14 -22.13
C ALA A 193 4.25 -2.18 -20.77
N ALA A 194 5.45 -2.75 -20.76
CA ALA A 194 6.32 -2.71 -19.59
C ALA A 194 6.66 -1.25 -19.22
N LEU A 195 6.90 -1.01 -17.91
CA LEU A 195 7.36 0.28 -17.43
C LEU A 195 8.72 0.62 -18.03
N ALA A 196 8.91 1.87 -18.43
CA ALA A 196 10.08 2.34 -19.17
C ALA A 196 10.50 3.74 -18.72
N GLU A 197 11.37 4.38 -19.49
CA GLU A 197 11.92 5.70 -19.21
C GLU A 197 10.86 6.78 -18.99
N ALA A 198 9.73 6.71 -19.71
CA ALA A 198 8.63 7.66 -19.56
C ALA A 198 8.00 7.59 -18.16
N GLN A 199 7.76 6.39 -17.65
CA GLN A 199 7.23 6.15 -16.30
C GLN A 199 8.26 6.55 -15.24
N ARG A 200 9.54 6.20 -15.45
CA ARG A 200 10.62 6.55 -14.55
C ARG A 200 10.73 8.06 -14.35
N THR A 201 10.71 8.83 -15.42
CA THR A 201 10.81 10.30 -15.38
C THR A 201 9.52 11.00 -14.94
N ALA A 202 8.38 10.30 -14.98
CA ALA A 202 7.12 10.79 -14.43
C ALA A 202 7.09 10.75 -12.89
N ILE A 203 7.98 9.96 -12.26
CA ILE A 203 8.12 9.90 -10.80
C ILE A 203 9.17 10.91 -10.36
N SER A 204 8.82 11.74 -9.39
CA SER A 204 9.71 12.68 -8.72
C SER A 204 9.73 12.38 -7.22
N VAL A 205 10.92 12.13 -6.67
CA VAL A 205 11.16 11.85 -5.26
C VAL A 205 11.75 13.09 -4.61
N LEU A 206 11.03 13.69 -3.67
CA LEU A 206 11.54 14.78 -2.84
C LEU A 206 12.36 14.20 -1.70
N LEU A 207 13.56 14.72 -1.52
CA LEU A 207 14.50 14.34 -0.46
C LEU A 207 14.41 15.32 0.73
N SER A 208 14.89 14.89 1.88
CA SER A 208 14.84 15.67 3.12
C SER A 208 15.74 16.92 3.12
N ASP A 209 16.72 17.00 2.22
CA ASP A 209 17.55 18.20 1.99
C ASP A 209 16.89 19.23 1.06
N GLY A 210 15.73 18.88 0.48
CA GLY A 210 14.94 19.73 -0.41
C GLY A 210 15.17 19.47 -1.90
N ASP A 211 16.11 18.60 -2.26
CA ASP A 211 16.33 18.22 -3.65
C ASP A 211 15.21 17.28 -4.14
N SER A 212 14.96 17.34 -5.45
CA SER A 212 13.97 16.49 -6.12
C SER A 212 14.67 15.69 -7.23
N VAL A 213 14.54 14.38 -7.19
CA VAL A 213 15.26 13.47 -8.07
C VAL A 213 14.31 12.49 -8.77
N HIS A 214 14.75 11.91 -9.88
CA HIS A 214 14.08 10.78 -10.49
C HIS A 214 14.77 9.47 -10.07
N PRO A 215 14.05 8.35 -9.96
CA PRO A 215 14.67 7.06 -9.70
C PRO A 215 15.74 6.72 -10.75
N LEU A 216 16.75 5.93 -10.38
CA LEU A 216 17.70 5.32 -11.32
C LEU A 216 16.98 4.40 -12.31
N ILE A 217 16.17 3.52 -11.75
CA ILE A 217 15.28 2.60 -12.47
C ILE A 217 13.96 2.43 -11.72
N LEU A 218 12.97 1.89 -12.39
CA LEU A 218 11.80 1.25 -11.79
C LEU A 218 12.01 -0.26 -11.90
N ALA A 219 11.96 -0.97 -10.78
CA ALA A 219 11.90 -2.42 -10.78
C ALA A 219 10.44 -2.84 -10.64
N ASP A 220 10.04 -3.79 -11.46
CA ASP A 220 8.70 -4.33 -11.58
C ASP A 220 8.87 -5.76 -12.10
N ASP A 221 8.62 -6.75 -11.27
CA ASP A 221 8.86 -8.15 -11.56
C ASP A 221 7.63 -8.87 -12.13
N ASP A 222 6.43 -8.32 -11.90
CA ASP A 222 5.18 -8.81 -12.48
C ASP A 222 4.12 -7.67 -12.63
N PRO A 223 3.05 -7.87 -13.41
CA PRO A 223 2.03 -6.85 -13.63
C PRO A 223 1.04 -6.77 -12.47
N ASP A 224 1.53 -6.37 -11.31
CA ASP A 224 0.72 -6.14 -10.12
C ASP A 224 0.57 -4.64 -9.78
N ASN A 225 0.33 -4.30 -8.53
CA ASN A 225 0.15 -2.93 -8.06
C ASN A 225 1.34 -2.40 -7.25
N HIS A 226 2.50 -3.04 -7.31
CA HIS A 226 3.72 -2.62 -6.64
C HIS A 226 4.81 -2.29 -7.65
N VAL A 227 5.53 -1.20 -7.43
CA VAL A 227 6.68 -0.77 -8.25
C VAL A 227 7.77 -0.28 -7.30
N ILE A 228 9.01 -0.69 -7.52
CA ILE A 228 10.15 -0.24 -6.73
C ILE A 228 10.88 0.87 -7.45
N ALA A 229 10.93 2.06 -6.86
CA ALA A 229 11.76 3.17 -7.32
C ALA A 229 13.13 3.13 -6.63
N CYS A 230 14.18 2.81 -7.39
CA CYS A 230 15.55 2.74 -6.90
C CYS A 230 16.19 4.13 -6.92
N VAL A 231 16.62 4.65 -5.77
CA VAL A 231 17.11 6.03 -5.60
C VAL A 231 18.59 6.01 -5.17
N ALA A 232 19.44 6.76 -5.89
CA ALA A 232 20.89 6.80 -5.65
C ALA A 232 21.30 7.65 -4.45
N GLU A 233 20.49 8.67 -4.14
CA GLU A 233 20.82 9.65 -3.12
C GLU A 233 20.62 9.08 -1.72
N THR A 234 21.55 9.41 -0.81
CA THR A 234 21.51 8.98 0.59
C THR A 234 20.61 9.85 1.46
N SER A 235 20.29 11.08 1.01
CA SER A 235 19.33 11.95 1.70
C SER A 235 17.95 11.29 1.69
N PRO A 236 17.27 11.16 2.85
CA PRO A 236 16.02 10.42 2.94
C PRO A 236 14.91 10.91 2.01
N ALA A 237 14.28 10.01 1.26
CA ALA A 237 13.05 10.30 0.54
C ALA A 237 11.92 10.65 1.54
N VAL A 238 11.22 11.76 1.33
CA VAL A 238 10.15 12.27 2.21
C VAL A 238 8.79 12.35 1.52
N SER A 239 8.75 12.52 0.20
CA SER A 239 7.51 12.39 -0.57
C SER A 239 7.77 11.96 -2.00
N VAL A 240 6.76 11.36 -2.63
CA VAL A 240 6.76 10.98 -4.04
C VAL A 240 5.63 11.69 -4.74
N SER A 241 5.91 12.27 -5.92
CA SER A 241 4.93 12.81 -6.83
C SER A 241 4.98 12.02 -8.14
N VAL A 242 3.82 11.72 -8.70
CA VAL A 242 3.68 11.04 -9.99
C VAL A 242 2.86 11.93 -10.92
N ALA A 243 3.42 12.24 -12.09
CA ALA A 243 2.72 13.02 -13.11
C ALA A 243 1.55 12.22 -13.71
N ALA A 244 0.46 12.91 -14.07
CA ALA A 244 -0.69 12.27 -14.69
C ALA A 244 -0.38 11.71 -16.09
N GLY A 245 -1.02 10.60 -16.47
CA GLY A 245 -1.03 10.10 -17.84
C GLY A 245 0.10 9.16 -18.24
N PHE A 246 0.88 8.64 -17.28
CA PHE A 246 2.04 7.79 -17.56
C PHE A 246 1.85 6.33 -17.14
N PHE A 247 1.06 6.08 -16.12
CA PHE A 247 0.75 4.74 -15.63
C PHE A 247 -0.70 4.40 -15.98
N HIS A 248 -0.91 3.21 -16.50
CA HIS A 248 -2.22 2.76 -16.96
C HIS A 248 -2.63 1.50 -16.24
N ASP A 249 -3.92 1.38 -15.95
CA ASP A 249 -4.51 0.14 -15.48
C ASP A 249 -4.72 -0.87 -16.62
N PRO A 250 -5.20 -2.08 -16.35
CA PRO A 250 -5.53 -3.04 -17.40
C PRO A 250 -6.65 -2.61 -18.38
N GLY A 251 -7.44 -1.59 -18.02
CA GLY A 251 -8.45 -0.96 -18.87
C GLY A 251 -7.85 0.11 -19.81
N ASP A 252 -6.56 0.42 -19.66
CA ASP A 252 -5.83 1.50 -20.33
C ASP A 252 -6.26 2.91 -19.87
N ASP A 253 -6.87 3.00 -18.67
CA ASP A 253 -7.18 4.27 -18.03
C ASP A 253 -5.93 4.85 -17.34
N ALA A 254 -5.63 6.12 -17.65
CA ALA A 254 -4.39 6.74 -17.21
C ALA A 254 -4.48 7.29 -15.77
N ASN A 255 -3.39 7.18 -15.01
CA ASN A 255 -3.29 7.68 -13.65
C ASN A 255 -3.52 9.20 -13.56
N PRO A 256 -4.17 9.71 -12.49
CA PRO A 256 -4.17 11.12 -12.15
C PRO A 256 -2.81 11.55 -11.58
N GLU A 257 -2.56 12.87 -11.53
CA GLU A 257 -1.44 13.39 -10.74
C GLU A 257 -1.63 13.05 -9.27
N THR A 258 -0.59 12.49 -8.65
CA THR A 258 -0.64 12.08 -7.24
C THR A 258 0.63 12.52 -6.52
N ARG A 259 0.47 12.92 -5.25
CA ARG A 259 1.59 13.17 -4.33
C ARG A 259 1.26 12.58 -2.98
N ILE A 260 2.20 11.80 -2.41
CA ILE A 260 2.08 11.20 -1.09
C ILE A 260 3.39 11.29 -0.30
N ASP A 261 3.28 11.24 1.02
CA ASP A 261 4.44 11.19 1.91
C ASP A 261 5.03 9.78 1.93
N VAL A 262 6.36 9.71 2.09
CA VAL A 262 7.10 8.45 2.20
C VAL A 262 7.20 8.03 3.67
N ILE A 263 6.79 6.80 3.96
CA ILE A 263 6.94 6.18 5.28
C ILE A 263 8.29 5.47 5.34
N SER A 264 9.16 5.85 6.28
CA SER A 264 10.42 5.14 6.48
C SER A 264 10.20 3.79 7.18
N ARG A 265 10.77 2.72 6.60
CA ARG A 265 10.87 1.38 7.17
C ARG A 265 12.32 1.00 7.48
N MET A 266 13.25 1.91 7.26
CA MET A 266 14.65 1.73 7.64
C MET A 266 14.75 1.72 9.16
N LYS A 267 15.47 0.74 9.71
CA LYS A 267 15.85 0.74 11.12
C LYS A 267 16.89 1.82 11.32
N GLU A 268 16.66 2.74 12.25
CA GLU A 268 17.63 3.73 12.71
C GLU A 268 18.80 3.06 13.41
#